data_6e85fad6ba207a1af25855afb975fd18
#
_entry.id   6e85fad6ba207a1af25855afb975fd18
#
_cell.length_a   1.000
_cell.length_b   1.000
_cell.length_c   1.000
_cell.angle_alpha   90.00
_cell.angle_beta   90.00
_cell.angle_gamma   90.00
#
_symmetry.space_group_name_H-M   'P 1'
#
loop_
_entity.id
_entity.type
_entity.pdbx_description
1 polymer ?
#
loop_
_entity_poly.entity_id
_entity_poly.type
_entity_poly.pdbx_seq_one_letter_code
_entity_poly.pdbx_strand_id
1 'polypeptide(L)'
;MSATIDITADAVMTALRAFLMHVLPTGTQVVAGQQNHVPLPQGRVVVITPLMQVAMDVPTTAYDRVNSGIGKRQSKDWRIQLDVYGDNAADAAAMLQTVFRTDYAFDWMADGYAIRPLYAEDPRNMAFVNDAMNYEAR
;
A
#
# COMPACT_ATOMS: atom_id res chain seq x y z
N MET A 1 -7.83 23.47 20.16
CA MET A 1 -8.48 22.93 18.96
C MET A 1 -7.61 21.81 18.40
N SER A 2 -8.17 20.65 18.23
CA SER A 2 -7.48 19.53 17.58
C SER A 2 -7.97 19.36 16.16
N ALA A 3 -7.06 19.04 15.24
CA ALA A 3 -7.38 18.74 13.87
C ALA A 3 -7.72 17.27 13.72
N THR A 4 -8.67 16.96 12.86
CA THR A 4 -9.04 15.58 12.53
C THR A 4 -8.56 15.26 11.13
N ILE A 5 -7.97 14.08 10.96
CA ILE A 5 -7.50 13.59 9.68
C ILE A 5 -8.48 12.51 9.20
N ASP A 6 -9.09 12.72 8.03
CA ASP A 6 -10.08 11.80 7.47
C ASP A 6 -9.42 10.52 6.91
N ILE A 7 -8.29 10.67 6.20
CA ILE A 7 -7.57 9.53 5.64
C ILE A 7 -6.28 9.35 6.43
N THR A 8 -6.27 8.35 7.29
CA THR A 8 -5.13 8.03 8.14
C THR A 8 -4.18 7.06 7.47
N ALA A 9 -2.95 6.96 7.97
CA ALA A 9 -2.00 5.96 7.54
C ALA A 9 -2.55 4.54 7.70
N ASP A 10 -3.23 4.28 8.81
CA ASP A 10 -3.85 2.96 9.04
C ASP A 10 -4.92 2.64 8.00
N ALA A 11 -5.71 3.62 7.58
CA ALA A 11 -6.72 3.44 6.54
C ALA A 11 -6.07 3.08 5.19
N VAL A 12 -4.98 3.74 4.83
CA VAL A 12 -4.22 3.45 3.60
C VAL A 12 -3.63 2.04 3.65
N MET A 13 -3.01 1.67 4.76
CA MET A 13 -2.42 0.35 4.93
C MET A 13 -3.47 -0.75 4.92
N THR A 14 -4.62 -0.52 5.54
CA THR A 14 -5.75 -1.47 5.54
C THR A 14 -6.29 -1.69 4.14
N ALA A 15 -6.49 -0.63 3.37
CA ALA A 15 -6.99 -0.73 2.00
C ALA A 15 -6.00 -1.50 1.10
N LEU A 16 -4.73 -1.19 1.20
CA LEU A 16 -3.68 -1.85 0.42
C LEU A 16 -3.56 -3.32 0.79
N ARG A 17 -3.57 -3.63 2.08
CA ARG A 17 -3.54 -5.01 2.56
C ARG A 17 -4.74 -5.81 2.04
N ALA A 18 -5.93 -5.24 2.11
CA ALA A 18 -7.15 -5.88 1.61
C ALA A 18 -7.04 -6.21 0.11
N PHE A 19 -6.53 -5.27 -0.69
CA PHE A 19 -6.33 -5.50 -2.11
C PHE A 19 -5.28 -6.59 -2.38
N LEU A 20 -4.15 -6.56 -1.68
CA LEU A 20 -3.12 -7.58 -1.82
C LEU A 20 -3.63 -8.97 -1.42
N MET A 21 -4.39 -9.07 -0.34
CA MET A 21 -5.02 -10.33 0.06
C MET A 21 -6.03 -10.83 -0.97
N HIS A 22 -6.65 -9.93 -1.72
CA HIS A 22 -7.60 -10.28 -2.77
C HIS A 22 -6.91 -10.83 -4.02
N VAL A 23 -5.80 -10.24 -4.45
CA VAL A 23 -5.15 -10.59 -5.72
C VAL A 23 -4.05 -11.65 -5.60
N LEU A 24 -3.46 -11.80 -4.42
CA LEU A 24 -2.38 -12.76 -4.21
C LEU A 24 -2.92 -14.17 -3.95
N PRO A 25 -2.13 -15.22 -4.24
CA PRO A 25 -2.54 -16.60 -3.98
C PRO A 25 -2.89 -16.84 -2.52
N THR A 26 -3.81 -17.76 -2.28
CA THR A 26 -4.19 -18.20 -0.93
C THR A 26 -2.97 -18.68 -0.17
N GLY A 27 -2.84 -18.26 1.09
CA GLY A 27 -1.70 -18.60 1.94
C GLY A 27 -0.59 -17.54 1.95
N THR A 28 -0.67 -16.52 1.10
CA THR A 28 0.25 -15.39 1.16
C THR A 28 -0.09 -14.51 2.35
N GLN A 29 0.93 -14.17 3.14
CA GLN A 29 0.78 -13.27 4.27
C GLN A 29 1.17 -11.86 3.87
N VAL A 30 0.44 -10.87 4.35
CA VAL A 30 0.73 -9.45 4.14
C VAL A 30 0.96 -8.80 5.49
N VAL A 31 2.16 -8.25 5.68
CA VAL A 31 2.58 -7.70 6.98
C VAL A 31 3.13 -6.28 6.81
N ALA A 32 3.09 -5.51 7.89
CA ALA A 32 3.68 -4.19 7.93
C ALA A 32 5.19 -4.27 8.15
N GLY A 33 5.96 -3.46 7.42
CA GLY A 33 7.42 -3.56 7.37
C GLY A 33 8.17 -3.01 8.56
N GLN A 34 7.63 -2.27 9.44
CA GLN A 34 8.35 -1.61 10.53
C GLN A 34 7.96 -2.14 11.91
N GLN A 35 7.67 -3.41 11.98
CA GLN A 35 7.38 -4.06 13.26
C GLN A 35 8.69 -4.48 13.94
N ASN A 36 8.95 -3.92 15.11
CA ASN A 36 10.11 -4.28 15.91
C ASN A 36 9.94 -5.67 16.51
N HIS A 37 11.00 -6.48 16.47
CA HIS A 37 11.10 -7.80 17.09
C HIS A 37 10.06 -8.83 16.62
N VAL A 38 9.43 -8.61 15.47
CA VAL A 38 8.56 -9.61 14.87
C VAL A 38 9.33 -10.34 13.77
N PRO A 39 9.54 -11.65 13.89
CA PRO A 39 10.22 -12.40 12.84
C PRO A 39 9.37 -12.44 11.58
N LEU A 40 10.04 -12.45 10.43
CA LEU A 40 9.37 -12.56 9.15
C LEU A 40 8.71 -13.94 9.04
N PRO A 41 7.41 -14.04 8.69
CA PRO A 41 6.76 -15.35 8.50
C PRO A 41 7.46 -16.14 7.40
N GLN A 42 7.41 -17.47 7.54
CA GLN A 42 7.91 -18.36 6.49
C GLN A 42 6.88 -18.51 5.37
N GLY A 43 7.37 -18.78 4.16
CA GLY A 43 6.54 -18.95 2.98
C GLY A 43 6.40 -17.67 2.18
N ARG A 44 5.27 -17.50 1.51
CA ARG A 44 4.99 -16.31 0.72
C ARG A 44 4.56 -15.17 1.61
N VAL A 45 5.33 -14.09 1.55
CA VAL A 45 5.09 -12.91 2.39
C VAL A 45 5.25 -11.65 1.54
N VAL A 46 4.35 -10.71 1.70
CA VAL A 46 4.49 -9.36 1.18
C VAL A 46 4.61 -8.40 2.36
N VAL A 47 5.66 -7.61 2.35
CA VAL A 47 5.93 -6.61 3.39
C VAL A 47 5.60 -5.24 2.82
N ILE A 48 4.74 -4.50 3.51
CA ILE A 48 4.34 -3.15 3.13
C ILE A 48 5.12 -2.15 3.97
N THR A 49 5.89 -1.30 3.33
CA THR A 49 6.66 -0.25 4.01
C THR A 49 6.28 1.12 3.46
N PRO A 50 5.60 1.97 4.23
CA PRO A 50 5.36 3.34 3.80
C PRO A 50 6.67 4.12 3.76
N LEU A 51 6.94 4.81 2.65
CA LEU A 51 8.17 5.56 2.46
C LEU A 51 7.99 7.05 2.73
N MET A 52 7.04 7.68 2.03
CA MET A 52 6.80 9.10 2.15
C MET A 52 5.44 9.51 1.61
N GLN A 53 5.04 10.71 1.96
CA GLN A 53 3.89 11.39 1.39
C GLN A 53 4.37 12.63 0.65
N VAL A 54 3.85 12.84 -0.56
CA VAL A 54 4.18 14.02 -1.36
C VAL A 54 2.90 14.79 -1.64
N ALA A 55 2.90 16.09 -1.34
CA ALA A 55 1.77 16.93 -1.67
C ALA A 55 1.68 17.12 -3.19
N MET A 56 0.50 16.88 -3.75
CA MET A 56 0.25 17.00 -5.19
C MET A 56 -0.30 18.35 -5.58
N ASP A 57 -0.90 19.06 -4.65
CA ASP A 57 -1.52 20.34 -4.88
C ASP A 57 -1.36 21.26 -3.65
N VAL A 58 -1.89 22.47 -3.75
CA VAL A 58 -2.00 23.37 -2.61
C VAL A 58 -3.27 23.05 -1.83
N PRO A 59 -3.28 23.23 -0.50
CA PRO A 59 -4.48 23.01 0.29
C PRO A 59 -5.64 23.89 -0.19
N THR A 60 -6.80 23.26 -0.31
CA THR A 60 -8.05 23.97 -0.63
C THR A 60 -8.94 24.03 0.60
N THR A 61 -9.78 25.05 0.66
CA THR A 61 -10.74 25.23 1.75
C THR A 61 -12.13 24.86 1.26
N ALA A 62 -12.80 23.97 2.00
CA ALA A 62 -14.20 23.62 1.79
C ALA A 62 -15.01 24.11 2.97
N TYR A 63 -16.13 24.78 2.70
CA TYR A 63 -17.04 25.27 3.73
C TYR A 63 -18.28 24.36 3.79
N ASP A 64 -18.54 23.83 4.95
CA ASP A 64 -19.74 23.03 5.22
C ASP A 64 -20.82 23.88 5.86
N ARG A 65 -21.85 24.19 5.09
CA ARG A 65 -22.97 25.00 5.57
C ARG A 65 -23.85 24.29 6.61
N VAL A 66 -23.91 22.96 6.51
CA VAL A 66 -24.79 22.17 7.39
C VAL A 66 -24.24 22.12 8.81
N ASN A 67 -22.95 21.89 8.94
CA ASN A 67 -22.26 21.76 10.21
C ASN A 67 -21.51 23.02 10.64
N SER A 68 -21.59 24.08 9.87
CA SER A 68 -20.87 25.35 10.10
C SER A 68 -19.37 25.16 10.26
N GLY A 69 -18.81 24.18 9.58
CA GLY A 69 -17.40 23.81 9.66
C GLY A 69 -16.58 24.25 8.44
N ILE A 70 -15.29 24.38 8.65
CA ILE A 70 -14.31 24.64 7.58
C ILE A 70 -13.41 23.45 7.45
N GLY A 71 -13.45 22.80 6.29
CA GLY A 71 -12.56 21.69 5.95
C GLY A 71 -11.39 22.17 5.09
N LYS A 72 -10.22 21.64 5.36
CA LYS A 72 -9.05 21.81 4.51
C LYS A 72 -8.77 20.49 3.78
N ARG A 73 -8.53 20.56 2.49
CA ARG A 73 -8.24 19.39 1.66
C ARG A 73 -6.93 19.60 0.91
N GLN A 74 -6.15 18.55 0.86
CA GLN A 74 -4.93 18.49 0.06
C GLN A 74 -4.78 17.08 -0.48
N SER A 75 -4.56 16.96 -1.78
CA SER A 75 -4.25 15.67 -2.39
C SER A 75 -2.81 15.29 -2.10
N LYS A 76 -2.59 14.05 -1.71
CA LYS A 76 -1.26 13.53 -1.42
C LYS A 76 -1.02 12.24 -2.16
N ASP A 77 0.21 12.11 -2.64
CA ASP A 77 0.74 10.87 -3.19
C ASP A 77 1.45 10.11 -2.08
N TRP A 78 0.98 8.91 -1.79
CA TRP A 78 1.60 8.00 -0.83
C TRP A 78 2.54 7.06 -1.58
N ARG A 79 3.81 7.15 -1.27
CA ARG A 79 4.82 6.24 -1.82
C ARG A 79 5.05 5.11 -0.84
N ILE A 80 4.79 3.90 -1.31
CA ILE A 80 4.84 2.70 -0.50
C ILE A 80 5.69 1.68 -1.23
N GLN A 81 6.57 1.02 -0.48
CA GLN A 81 7.38 -0.07 -0.98
C GLN A 81 6.71 -1.39 -0.64
N LEU A 82 6.63 -2.27 -1.62
CA LEU A 82 6.20 -3.65 -1.44
C LEU A 82 7.38 -4.57 -1.68
N ASP A 83 7.71 -5.36 -0.68
CA ASP A 83 8.76 -6.38 -0.77
C ASP A 83 8.09 -7.76 -0.77
N VAL A 84 8.38 -8.55 -1.79
CA VAL A 84 7.79 -9.88 -1.95
C VAL A 84 8.84 -10.94 -1.67
N TYR A 85 8.52 -11.85 -0.76
CA TYR A 85 9.39 -12.95 -0.36
C TYR A 85 8.74 -14.30 -0.66
N GLY A 86 9.55 -15.30 -0.84
CA GLY A 86 9.11 -16.69 -0.98
C GLY A 86 9.24 -17.22 -2.41
N ASP A 87 8.65 -18.38 -2.66
CA ASP A 87 8.69 -19.02 -3.96
C ASP A 87 7.96 -18.15 -5.01
N ASN A 88 8.57 -18.02 -6.18
CA ASN A 88 8.04 -17.21 -7.28
C ASN A 88 7.83 -15.73 -6.91
N ALA A 89 8.67 -15.19 -6.04
CA ALA A 89 8.58 -13.79 -5.63
C ALA A 89 8.68 -12.83 -6.82
N ALA A 90 9.57 -13.10 -7.77
CA ALA A 90 9.73 -12.28 -8.97
C ALA A 90 8.47 -12.25 -9.82
N ASP A 91 7.82 -13.39 -10.02
CA ASP A 91 6.57 -13.48 -10.77
C ASP A 91 5.43 -12.75 -10.05
N ALA A 92 5.35 -12.88 -8.73
CA ALA A 92 4.36 -12.17 -7.93
C ALA A 92 4.56 -10.65 -7.98
N ALA A 93 5.81 -10.19 -7.90
CA ALA A 93 6.13 -8.77 -8.02
C ALA A 93 5.77 -8.21 -9.40
N ALA A 94 6.06 -8.94 -10.46
CA ALA A 94 5.68 -8.56 -11.83
C ALA A 94 4.16 -8.51 -12.01
N MET A 95 3.45 -9.47 -11.46
CA MET A 95 1.99 -9.50 -11.48
C MET A 95 1.41 -8.29 -10.73
N LEU A 96 1.91 -7.97 -9.56
CA LEU A 96 1.47 -6.82 -8.79
C LEU A 96 1.72 -5.51 -9.53
N GLN A 97 2.89 -5.34 -10.13
CA GLN A 97 3.19 -4.16 -10.94
C GLN A 97 2.17 -3.98 -12.07
N THR A 98 1.87 -5.05 -12.78
CA THR A 98 0.89 -5.02 -13.87
C THR A 98 -0.51 -4.68 -13.35
N VAL A 99 -0.95 -5.35 -12.29
CA VAL A 99 -2.28 -5.15 -11.72
C VAL A 99 -2.47 -3.73 -11.22
N PHE A 100 -1.48 -3.14 -10.56
CA PHE A 100 -1.57 -1.76 -10.06
C PHE A 100 -1.59 -0.71 -11.18
N ARG A 101 -1.18 -1.06 -12.39
CA ARG A 101 -1.25 -0.18 -13.56
C ARG A 101 -2.54 -0.33 -14.35
N THR A 102 -3.41 -1.25 -13.98
CA THR A 102 -4.67 -1.52 -14.68
C THR A 102 -5.85 -0.83 -14.02
N ASP A 103 -6.93 -0.71 -14.76
CA ASP A 103 -8.21 -0.20 -14.24
C ASP A 103 -8.78 -1.10 -13.16
N TYR A 104 -8.43 -2.37 -13.14
CA TYR A 104 -8.93 -3.32 -12.16
C TYR A 104 -8.62 -2.90 -10.72
N ALA A 105 -7.38 -2.52 -10.44
CA ALA A 105 -6.99 -2.06 -9.10
C ALA A 105 -7.70 -0.76 -8.73
N PHE A 106 -7.79 0.17 -9.67
CA PHE A 106 -8.48 1.44 -9.46
C PHE A 106 -9.95 1.21 -9.13
N ASP A 107 -10.65 0.41 -9.92
CA ASP A 107 -12.08 0.14 -9.75
C ASP A 107 -12.35 -0.64 -8.45
N TRP A 108 -11.50 -1.60 -8.13
CA TRP A 108 -11.63 -2.36 -6.90
C TRP A 108 -11.51 -1.47 -5.66
N MET A 109 -10.52 -0.56 -5.65
CA MET A 109 -10.34 0.39 -4.55
C MET A 109 -11.41 1.48 -4.52
N ALA A 110 -12.01 1.81 -5.67
CA ALA A 110 -13.13 2.75 -5.74
C ALA A 110 -14.35 2.25 -4.96
N ASP A 111 -14.51 0.93 -4.87
CA ASP A 111 -15.62 0.30 -4.19
C ASP A 111 -15.31 0.10 -2.69
N GLY A 112 -15.39 1.19 -1.92
CA GLY A 112 -15.31 1.16 -0.47
C GLY A 112 -14.04 1.72 0.18
N TYR A 113 -13.07 2.17 -0.59
CA TYR A 113 -11.84 2.75 -0.07
C TYR A 113 -11.60 4.16 -0.60
N ALA A 114 -10.96 4.99 0.22
CA ALA A 114 -10.72 6.41 -0.09
C ALA A 114 -9.41 6.65 -0.85
N ILE A 115 -8.66 5.59 -1.16
CA ILE A 115 -7.40 5.68 -1.89
C ILE A 115 -7.54 5.11 -3.30
N ARG A 116 -6.64 5.51 -4.18
CA ARG A 116 -6.56 4.99 -5.55
C ARG A 116 -5.10 4.73 -5.92
N PRO A 117 -4.82 3.62 -6.61
CA PRO A 117 -3.49 3.40 -7.14
C PRO A 117 -3.23 4.35 -8.30
N LEU A 118 -2.05 4.95 -8.33
CA LEU A 118 -1.62 5.82 -9.42
C LEU A 118 -0.65 5.12 -10.34
N TYR A 119 0.37 4.46 -9.76
CA TYR A 119 1.49 3.95 -10.53
C TYR A 119 2.24 2.89 -9.72
N ALA A 120 2.82 1.93 -10.41
CA ALA A 120 3.78 0.98 -9.84
C ALA A 120 5.04 0.99 -10.68
N GLU A 121 6.18 1.15 -10.04
CA GLU A 121 7.48 1.08 -10.70
C GLU A 121 7.85 -0.35 -11.06
N ASP A 122 8.84 -0.50 -11.94
CA ASP A 122 9.32 -1.81 -12.32
C ASP A 122 9.91 -2.54 -11.12
N PRO A 123 9.60 -3.83 -10.95
CA PRO A 123 10.13 -4.61 -9.85
C PRO A 123 11.63 -4.82 -10.00
N ARG A 124 12.34 -4.76 -8.89
CA ARG A 124 13.76 -5.07 -8.82
C ARG A 124 13.94 -6.42 -8.13
N ASN A 125 14.69 -7.28 -8.78
CA ASN A 125 15.04 -8.56 -8.17
C ASN A 125 16.29 -8.36 -7.31
N MET A 126 16.08 -8.42 -5.99
CA MET A 126 17.17 -8.35 -5.00
C MET A 126 17.32 -9.73 -4.37
N ALA A 127 17.87 -10.65 -5.13
CA ALA A 127 17.99 -12.04 -4.72
C ALA A 127 18.95 -12.16 -3.53
N PHE A 128 18.39 -12.25 -2.34
CA PHE A 128 19.13 -12.68 -1.17
C PHE A 128 18.27 -13.66 -0.36
N VAL A 129 18.92 -14.44 0.45
CA VAL A 129 18.27 -15.40 1.33
C VAL A 129 18.26 -14.80 2.73
N ASN A 130 17.08 -14.60 3.30
CA ASN A 130 16.93 -14.15 4.69
C ASN A 130 17.11 -15.32 5.67
N ASP A 131 17.01 -15.03 6.96
CA ASP A 131 17.15 -16.05 8.02
C ASP A 131 16.12 -17.18 7.93
N ALA A 132 15.00 -16.94 7.25
CA ALA A 132 13.97 -17.94 6.99
C ALA A 132 14.15 -18.64 5.63
N MET A 133 15.26 -18.45 4.95
CA MET A 133 15.57 -19.04 3.64
C MET A 133 14.59 -18.61 2.53
N ASN A 134 13.99 -17.44 2.65
CA ASN A 134 13.11 -16.89 1.64
C ASN A 134 13.89 -16.01 0.64
N TYR A 135 13.39 -15.96 -0.60
CA TYR A 135 13.91 -15.07 -1.63
C TYR A 135 13.08 -13.79 -1.68
N GLU A 136 13.75 -12.69 -1.99
CA GLU A 136 13.12 -11.38 -2.07
C GLU A 136 13.07 -10.87 -3.52
N ALA A 137 11.96 -10.19 -3.87
CA ALA A 137 11.83 -9.35 -5.06
C ALA A 137 11.09 -8.05 -4.68
N ARG A 138 11.61 -6.91 -5.15
CA ARG A 138 11.05 -5.59 -4.93
C ARG A 138 10.50 -4.98 -6.19
#